data_24444984c06a92c690a8593ef76138ae
#
_entry.id   24444984c06a92c690a8593ef76138ae
#
_cell.length_a   1.000
_cell.length_b   1.000
_cell.length_c   1.000
_cell.angle_alpha   90.00
_cell.angle_beta   90.00
_cell.angle_gamma   90.00
#
_symmetry.space_group_name_H-M   'P 1'
#
loop_
_entity.id
_entity.type
_entity.pdbx_description
1 polymer ?
#
loop_
_entity_poly.entity_id
_entity_poly.type
_entity_poly.pdbx_seq_one_letter_code
_entity_poly.pdbx_strand_id
1 'polypeptide(L)'
;MSAAANKEQALREEICDVGRSLYQRGYTVGSAGNISARLDDGWLITPTDVCLGRLDPAAIAKVNLAGEWVSGDKPSKTLALHRQVYDRNPGVGGVVHTHSTHLVALTLAGVWRPDDILPPLTPYQVMKVGHIPLIGYQRPGSPKVAEQVAQLANSVRGVMLERLGPVVWESSVAKASYALEELEETARLWLMSNPRPEPLEQAALDELRETFGVHW
;
A
#
# COMPACT_ATOMS: atom_id res chain seq x y z
N MET A 1 1.03 -16.40 -27.57
CA MET A 1 1.43 -15.18 -26.83
C MET A 1 2.80 -15.40 -26.23
N SER A 2 3.66 -14.39 -26.15
CA SER A 2 4.97 -14.51 -25.49
C SER A 2 4.82 -14.68 -23.97
N ALA A 3 5.85 -15.23 -23.28
CA ALA A 3 5.84 -15.37 -21.83
C ALA A 3 5.65 -14.00 -21.11
N ALA A 4 6.22 -12.93 -21.68
CA ALA A 4 6.04 -11.57 -21.15
C ALA A 4 4.59 -11.07 -21.29
N ALA A 5 3.92 -11.34 -22.41
CA ALA A 5 2.51 -10.98 -22.60
C ALA A 5 1.60 -11.74 -21.64
N ASN A 6 1.88 -13.01 -21.36
CA ASN A 6 1.13 -13.81 -20.39
C ASN A 6 1.33 -13.29 -18.96
N LYS A 7 2.57 -12.88 -18.59
CA LYS A 7 2.87 -12.26 -17.28
C LYS A 7 2.13 -10.94 -17.11
N GLU A 8 2.15 -10.08 -18.13
CA GLU A 8 1.42 -8.81 -18.10
C GLU A 8 -0.09 -9.02 -17.93
N GLN A 9 -0.69 -9.95 -18.70
CA GLN A 9 -2.12 -10.25 -18.60
C GLN A 9 -2.49 -10.77 -17.20
N ALA A 10 -1.71 -11.69 -16.64
CA ALA A 10 -1.92 -12.20 -15.29
C ALA A 10 -1.87 -11.09 -14.23
N LEU A 11 -0.94 -10.15 -14.34
CA LEU A 11 -0.86 -9.00 -13.41
C LEU A 11 -2.04 -8.03 -13.56
N ARG A 12 -2.56 -7.82 -14.76
CA ARG A 12 -3.77 -7.02 -15.00
C ARG A 12 -4.98 -7.64 -14.30
N GLU A 13 -5.14 -8.95 -14.40
CA GLU A 13 -6.20 -9.72 -13.73
C GLU A 13 -6.02 -9.68 -12.20
N GLU A 14 -4.80 -9.88 -11.68
CA GLU A 14 -4.49 -9.79 -10.25
C GLU A 14 -4.84 -8.40 -9.68
N ILE A 15 -4.50 -7.31 -10.38
CA ILE A 15 -4.88 -5.95 -9.97
C ILE A 15 -6.39 -5.81 -9.87
N CYS A 16 -7.14 -6.34 -10.85
CA CYS A 16 -8.61 -6.28 -10.86
C CYS A 16 -9.22 -7.11 -9.71
N ASP A 17 -8.70 -8.29 -9.44
CA ASP A 17 -9.19 -9.17 -8.39
C ASP A 17 -8.89 -8.59 -6.99
N VAL A 18 -7.68 -8.08 -6.77
CA VAL A 18 -7.33 -7.37 -5.53
C VAL A 18 -8.20 -6.13 -5.36
N GLY A 19 -8.36 -5.31 -6.40
CA GLY A 19 -9.20 -4.12 -6.35
C GLY A 19 -10.66 -4.45 -6.01
N ARG A 20 -11.22 -5.50 -6.60
CA ARG A 20 -12.57 -5.99 -6.31
C ARG A 20 -12.70 -6.46 -4.88
N SER A 21 -11.74 -7.25 -4.37
CA SER A 21 -11.72 -7.73 -2.99
C SER A 21 -11.69 -6.57 -2.00
N LEU A 22 -10.77 -5.61 -2.16
CA LEU A 22 -10.65 -4.46 -1.28
C LEU A 22 -11.92 -3.60 -1.28
N TYR A 23 -12.53 -3.36 -2.45
CA TYR A 23 -13.77 -2.60 -2.57
C TYR A 23 -14.96 -3.31 -1.89
N GLN A 24 -15.15 -4.60 -2.16
CA GLN A 24 -16.28 -5.37 -1.61
C GLN A 24 -16.22 -5.50 -0.09
N ARG A 25 -15.01 -5.49 0.48
CA ARG A 25 -14.78 -5.59 1.93
C ARG A 25 -14.69 -4.22 2.61
N GLY A 26 -14.89 -3.13 1.88
CA GLY A 26 -14.95 -1.78 2.43
C GLY A 26 -13.59 -1.15 2.77
N TYR A 27 -12.48 -1.67 2.24
CA TYR A 27 -11.15 -1.08 2.42
C TYR A 27 -10.93 0.17 1.56
N THR A 28 -11.80 0.40 0.59
CA THR A 28 -11.84 1.62 -0.24
C THR A 28 -13.25 1.90 -0.69
N VAL A 29 -13.53 3.16 -1.06
CA VAL A 29 -14.87 3.64 -1.44
C VAL A 29 -14.82 4.48 -2.71
N GLY A 30 -15.90 4.49 -3.47
CA GLY A 30 -16.05 5.33 -4.67
C GLY A 30 -14.96 5.04 -5.71
N SER A 31 -14.24 6.07 -6.13
CA SER A 31 -13.07 6.00 -7.02
C SER A 31 -11.75 6.25 -6.26
N ALA A 32 -11.75 6.07 -4.94
CA ALA A 32 -10.56 6.24 -4.12
C ALA A 32 -9.60 5.07 -4.26
N GLY A 33 -8.30 5.37 -4.08
CA GLY A 33 -7.25 4.35 -4.13
C GLY A 33 -6.72 4.06 -5.51
N ASN A 34 -5.62 3.33 -5.56
CA ASN A 34 -4.96 2.88 -6.79
C ASN A 34 -4.01 1.71 -6.48
N ILE A 35 -3.78 0.89 -7.49
CA ILE A 35 -2.93 -0.30 -7.39
C ILE A 35 -1.99 -0.29 -8.59
N SER A 36 -0.73 -0.64 -8.37
CA SER A 36 0.24 -0.83 -9.44
C SER A 36 1.04 -2.11 -9.29
N ALA A 37 1.58 -2.61 -10.41
CA ALA A 37 2.47 -3.76 -10.48
C ALA A 37 3.70 -3.45 -11.34
N ARG A 38 4.85 -4.00 -10.96
CA ARG A 38 6.09 -3.90 -11.74
C ARG A 38 6.08 -4.88 -12.92
N LEU A 39 6.46 -4.39 -14.07
CA LEU A 39 6.86 -5.18 -15.24
C LEU A 39 8.38 -5.07 -15.48
N ASP A 40 8.92 -5.92 -16.35
CA ASP A 40 10.33 -5.86 -16.71
C ASP A 40 10.63 -4.62 -17.59
N ASP A 41 9.61 -4.12 -18.32
CA ASP A 41 9.66 -2.98 -19.23
C ASP A 41 8.90 -1.74 -18.76
N GLY A 42 8.43 -1.73 -17.50
CA GLY A 42 7.67 -0.60 -16.95
C GLY A 42 6.76 -0.97 -15.78
N TRP A 43 5.58 -0.41 -15.76
CA TRP A 43 4.58 -0.62 -14.70
C TRP A 43 3.16 -0.70 -15.26
N LEU A 44 2.33 -1.49 -14.59
CA LEU A 44 0.87 -1.40 -14.67
C LEU A 44 0.37 -0.53 -13.53
N ILE A 45 -0.65 0.29 -13.79
CA ILE A 45 -1.33 1.07 -12.75
C ILE A 45 -2.81 1.24 -13.09
N THR A 46 -3.66 1.23 -12.08
CA THR A 46 -5.09 1.50 -12.26
C THR A 46 -5.32 2.87 -12.90
N PRO A 47 -6.32 3.03 -13.76
CA PRO A 47 -6.65 4.30 -14.37
C PRO A 47 -7.08 5.37 -13.35
N THR A 48 -7.02 6.64 -13.75
CA THR A 48 -7.50 7.74 -12.91
C THR A 48 -9.02 7.74 -12.79
N ASP A 49 -9.51 8.09 -11.59
CA ASP A 49 -10.94 8.30 -11.29
C ASP A 49 -11.85 7.06 -11.52
N VAL A 50 -11.30 5.84 -11.46
CA VAL A 50 -12.07 4.59 -11.58
C VAL A 50 -12.25 3.90 -10.22
N CYS A 51 -13.38 3.20 -10.09
CA CYS A 51 -13.68 2.39 -8.91
C CYS A 51 -12.89 1.09 -8.93
N LEU A 52 -12.10 0.82 -7.87
CA LEU A 52 -11.31 -0.42 -7.77
C LEU A 52 -12.16 -1.69 -7.84
N GLY A 53 -13.43 -1.63 -7.43
CA GLY A 53 -14.35 -2.75 -7.50
C GLY A 53 -14.90 -3.06 -8.89
N ARG A 54 -14.59 -2.24 -9.91
CA ARG A 54 -15.13 -2.33 -11.27
C ARG A 54 -14.06 -2.16 -12.35
N LEU A 55 -12.84 -2.59 -12.04
CA LEU A 55 -11.73 -2.53 -12.99
C LEU A 55 -11.93 -3.52 -14.14
N ASP A 56 -11.47 -3.11 -15.31
CA ASP A 56 -11.33 -3.95 -16.50
C ASP A 56 -9.83 -4.20 -16.75
N PRO A 57 -9.37 -5.45 -16.88
CA PRO A 57 -7.96 -5.74 -17.16
C PRO A 57 -7.44 -5.03 -18.42
N ALA A 58 -8.28 -4.87 -19.45
CA ALA A 58 -7.89 -4.17 -20.67
C ALA A 58 -7.68 -2.66 -20.46
N ALA A 59 -8.38 -2.06 -19.50
CA ALA A 59 -8.30 -0.64 -19.16
C ALA A 59 -7.11 -0.29 -18.24
N ILE A 60 -6.49 -1.26 -17.56
CA ILE A 60 -5.31 -1.01 -16.71
C ILE A 60 -4.22 -0.33 -17.54
N ALA A 61 -3.74 0.82 -17.09
CA ALA A 61 -2.72 1.58 -17.79
C ALA A 61 -1.37 0.86 -17.76
N LYS A 62 -0.69 0.78 -18.89
CA LYS A 62 0.72 0.42 -18.97
C LYS A 62 1.55 1.67 -19.20
N VAL A 63 2.63 1.79 -18.42
CA VAL A 63 3.60 2.87 -18.48
C VAL A 63 4.99 2.28 -18.63
N ASN A 64 5.81 2.76 -19.56
CA ASN A 64 7.17 2.29 -19.77
C ASN A 64 8.16 2.84 -18.73
N LEU A 65 9.42 2.39 -18.74
CA LEU A 65 10.46 2.82 -17.80
C LEU A 65 10.75 4.33 -17.86
N ALA A 66 10.49 5.00 -18.98
CA ALA A 66 10.59 6.46 -19.08
C ALA A 66 9.41 7.18 -18.40
N GLY A 67 8.35 6.46 -18.05
CA GLY A 67 7.13 7.02 -17.46
C GLY A 67 6.09 7.45 -18.49
N GLU A 68 6.24 7.02 -19.74
CA GLU A 68 5.31 7.34 -20.81
C GLU A 68 4.16 6.32 -20.83
N TRP A 69 2.95 6.83 -21.00
CA TRP A 69 1.75 6.02 -21.14
C TRP A 69 1.73 5.29 -22.47
N VAL A 70 1.69 3.95 -22.42
CA VAL A 70 1.82 3.07 -23.61
C VAL A 70 0.47 2.51 -24.05
N SER A 71 -0.35 2.04 -23.09
CA SER A 71 -1.64 1.40 -23.39
C SER A 71 -2.60 1.43 -22.20
N GLY A 72 -3.84 0.98 -22.40
CA GLY A 72 -4.92 1.06 -21.42
C GLY A 72 -5.50 2.48 -21.33
N ASP A 73 -6.27 2.75 -20.29
CA ASP A 73 -6.83 4.06 -20.01
C ASP A 73 -5.79 4.98 -19.34
N LYS A 74 -6.12 6.28 -19.19
CA LYS A 74 -5.22 7.27 -18.60
C LYS A 74 -4.75 6.85 -17.19
N PRO A 75 -3.43 6.76 -16.93
CA PRO A 75 -2.89 6.30 -15.66
C PRO A 75 -3.28 7.23 -14.50
N SER A 76 -3.38 6.66 -13.29
CA SER A 76 -3.60 7.42 -12.07
C SER A 76 -2.58 8.53 -11.89
N LYS A 77 -3.04 9.67 -11.37
CA LYS A 77 -2.22 10.84 -11.04
C LYS A 77 -1.14 10.54 -9.97
N THR A 78 -1.30 9.43 -9.23
CA THR A 78 -0.35 8.99 -8.19
C THR A 78 0.83 8.18 -8.72
N LEU A 79 0.91 7.96 -10.03
CA LEU A 79 2.02 7.21 -10.65
C LEU A 79 3.40 7.68 -10.18
N ALA A 80 3.60 8.99 -10.04
CA ALA A 80 4.88 9.54 -9.58
C ALA A 80 5.30 9.03 -8.19
N LEU A 81 4.32 8.87 -7.27
CA LEU A 81 4.57 8.31 -5.95
C LEU A 81 4.95 6.83 -6.04
N HIS A 82 4.19 6.02 -6.81
CA HIS A 82 4.48 4.60 -6.98
C HIS A 82 5.85 4.37 -7.63
N ARG A 83 6.24 5.19 -8.61
CA ARG A 83 7.56 5.14 -9.23
C ARG A 83 8.68 5.34 -8.21
N GLN A 84 8.55 6.28 -7.27
CA GLN A 84 9.57 6.49 -6.24
C GLN A 84 9.82 5.21 -5.43
N VAL A 85 8.77 4.45 -5.11
CA VAL A 85 8.92 3.16 -4.42
C VAL A 85 9.70 2.18 -5.30
N TYR A 86 9.28 2.02 -6.56
CA TYR A 86 9.95 1.10 -7.49
C TYR A 86 11.40 1.47 -7.80
N ASP A 87 11.68 2.76 -7.97
CA ASP A 87 13.03 3.26 -8.31
C ASP A 87 13.99 3.07 -7.13
N ARG A 88 13.50 3.19 -5.90
CA ARG A 88 14.31 3.05 -4.68
C ARG A 88 14.44 1.62 -4.20
N ASN A 89 13.41 0.79 -4.40
CA ASN A 89 13.38 -0.58 -3.90
C ASN A 89 13.12 -1.58 -5.05
N PRO A 90 14.19 -2.16 -5.64
CA PRO A 90 14.04 -3.15 -6.71
C PRO A 90 13.29 -4.42 -6.33
N GLY A 91 13.20 -4.74 -5.02
CA GLY A 91 12.48 -5.91 -4.51
C GLY A 91 10.96 -5.74 -4.52
N VAL A 92 10.45 -4.52 -4.73
CA VAL A 92 9.01 -4.26 -4.76
C VAL A 92 8.43 -4.64 -6.11
N GLY A 93 7.40 -5.49 -6.07
CA GLY A 93 6.61 -5.91 -7.24
C GLY A 93 5.22 -5.30 -7.31
N GLY A 94 4.68 -4.82 -6.17
CA GLY A 94 3.34 -4.22 -6.09
C GLY A 94 3.22 -3.10 -5.07
N VAL A 95 2.41 -2.09 -5.39
CA VAL A 95 2.06 -0.96 -4.50
C VAL A 95 0.55 -0.82 -4.47
N VAL A 96 -0.02 -0.73 -3.27
CA VAL A 96 -1.47 -0.56 -3.02
C VAL A 96 -1.70 0.68 -2.18
N HIS A 97 -2.57 1.56 -2.64
CA HIS A 97 -3.08 2.72 -1.91
C HIS A 97 -4.59 2.64 -1.80
N THR A 98 -5.11 2.86 -0.62
CA THR A 98 -6.56 2.92 -0.35
C THR A 98 -6.89 4.10 0.55
N HIS A 99 -8.17 4.44 0.66
CA HIS A 99 -8.68 5.38 1.68
C HIS A 99 -9.39 4.59 2.77
N SER A 100 -8.66 3.66 3.40
CA SER A 100 -9.18 2.73 4.41
C SER A 100 -9.71 3.48 5.64
N THR A 101 -10.92 3.12 6.07
CA THR A 101 -11.71 3.91 7.02
C THR A 101 -11.05 4.03 8.40
N HIS A 102 -10.56 2.91 8.96
CA HIS A 102 -10.00 2.93 10.32
C HIS A 102 -8.62 3.61 10.33
N LEU A 103 -7.81 3.42 9.29
CA LEU A 103 -6.53 4.12 9.16
C LEU A 103 -6.71 5.63 8.98
N VAL A 104 -7.68 6.08 8.19
CA VAL A 104 -8.00 7.51 8.09
C VAL A 104 -8.52 8.02 9.42
N ALA A 105 -9.45 7.30 10.07
CA ALA A 105 -9.97 7.66 11.41
C ALA A 105 -8.86 7.74 12.46
N LEU A 106 -7.86 6.85 12.39
CA LEU A 106 -6.69 6.89 13.27
C LEU A 106 -5.94 8.22 13.15
N THR A 107 -5.76 8.74 11.94
CA THR A 107 -5.09 10.05 11.75
C THR A 107 -5.94 11.23 12.24
N LEU A 108 -7.25 11.08 12.31
CA LEU A 108 -8.17 12.09 12.86
C LEU A 108 -8.22 12.06 14.40
N ALA A 109 -8.11 10.85 14.98
CA ALA A 109 -8.15 10.65 16.43
C ALA A 109 -6.78 10.86 17.12
N GLY A 110 -5.71 10.85 16.34
CA GLY A 110 -4.31 10.88 16.78
C GLY A 110 -3.65 9.52 16.68
N VAL A 111 -2.50 9.48 15.98
CA VAL A 111 -1.65 8.28 15.85
C VAL A 111 -0.86 8.03 17.13
N TRP A 112 -0.33 6.82 17.29
CA TRP A 112 0.52 6.49 18.43
C TRP A 112 1.78 7.36 18.47
N ARG A 113 2.54 7.38 17.36
CA ARG A 113 3.71 8.25 17.17
C ARG A 113 3.85 8.63 15.68
N PRO A 114 4.51 9.74 15.34
CA PRO A 114 4.73 10.12 13.94
C PRO A 114 5.62 9.15 13.16
N ASP A 115 6.57 8.51 13.81
CA ASP A 115 7.48 7.52 13.24
C ASP A 115 6.87 6.13 13.13
N ASP A 116 5.78 5.87 13.85
CA ASP A 116 5.00 4.65 13.78
C ASP A 116 3.55 4.89 14.22
N ILE A 117 2.59 4.77 13.32
CA ILE A 117 1.20 5.15 13.59
C ILE A 117 0.48 4.25 14.59
N LEU A 118 0.97 3.02 14.81
CA LEU A 118 0.39 2.03 15.73
C LEU A 118 1.51 1.36 16.54
N PRO A 119 1.28 1.10 17.83
CA PRO A 119 2.18 0.26 18.60
C PRO A 119 2.12 -1.20 18.10
N PRO A 120 3.11 -2.06 18.44
CA PRO A 120 3.07 -3.49 18.10
C PRO A 120 1.96 -4.18 18.89
N LEU A 121 0.80 -4.42 18.28
CA LEU A 121 -0.38 -4.98 18.94
C LEU A 121 -0.53 -6.48 18.69
N THR A 122 -0.19 -6.93 17.50
CA THR A 122 -0.37 -8.32 17.10
C THR A 122 0.91 -8.87 16.45
N PRO A 123 1.18 -10.19 16.60
CA PRO A 123 2.30 -10.82 15.92
C PRO A 123 2.26 -10.61 14.40
N TYR A 124 1.06 -10.65 13.79
CA TYR A 124 0.92 -10.49 12.33
C TYR A 124 1.22 -9.07 11.87
N GLN A 125 0.83 -8.03 12.63
CA GLN A 125 1.25 -6.65 12.35
C GLN A 125 2.78 -6.55 12.31
N VAL A 126 3.46 -7.08 13.34
CA VAL A 126 4.93 -7.07 13.43
C VAL A 126 5.56 -7.80 12.23
N MET A 127 5.06 -9.00 11.91
CA MET A 127 5.62 -9.86 10.87
C MET A 127 5.34 -9.38 9.44
N LYS A 128 4.12 -8.89 9.18
CA LYS A 128 3.63 -8.62 7.82
C LYS A 128 3.68 -7.15 7.44
N VAL A 129 3.52 -6.26 8.41
CA VAL A 129 3.45 -4.82 8.18
C VAL A 129 4.75 -4.12 8.57
N GLY A 130 5.20 -4.30 9.81
CA GLY A 130 6.32 -3.56 10.37
C GLY A 130 5.93 -2.12 10.72
N HIS A 131 6.92 -1.23 10.82
CA HIS A 131 6.73 0.19 11.12
C HIS A 131 6.10 0.94 9.96
N ILE A 132 5.12 1.79 10.27
CA ILE A 132 4.41 2.64 9.30
C ILE A 132 4.48 4.10 9.75
N PRO A 133 5.40 4.90 9.23
CA PRO A 133 5.50 6.32 9.56
C PRO A 133 4.36 7.14 8.96
N LEU A 134 4.01 8.23 9.65
CA LEU A 134 3.06 9.23 9.20
C LEU A 134 3.73 10.27 8.31
N ILE A 135 3.21 10.47 7.11
CA ILE A 135 3.49 11.65 6.29
C ILE A 135 2.40 12.68 6.57
N GLY A 136 2.77 13.81 7.16
CA GLY A 136 1.84 14.90 7.49
C GLY A 136 1.07 15.41 6.28
N TYR A 137 -0.08 16.03 6.54
CA TYR A 137 -1.02 16.44 5.50
C TYR A 137 -0.36 17.18 4.33
N GLN A 138 -0.62 16.68 3.15
CA GLN A 138 -0.30 17.32 1.87
C GLN A 138 -1.54 17.21 0.95
N ARG A 139 -1.77 18.22 0.12
CA ARG A 139 -2.83 18.11 -0.89
C ARG A 139 -2.58 16.91 -1.81
N PRO A 140 -3.64 16.22 -2.28
CA PRO A 140 -3.50 15.15 -3.27
C PRO A 140 -2.67 15.58 -4.49
N GLY A 141 -1.71 14.72 -4.91
CA GLY A 141 -0.80 15.01 -6.01
C GLY A 141 0.33 16.00 -5.70
N SER A 142 0.60 16.29 -4.42
CA SER A 142 1.77 17.08 -4.02
C SER A 142 3.07 16.29 -4.31
N PRO A 143 4.07 16.88 -5.02
CA PRO A 143 5.34 16.20 -5.27
C PRO A 143 6.11 15.90 -3.98
N LYS A 144 5.90 16.68 -2.92
CA LYS A 144 6.54 16.48 -1.61
C LYS A 144 6.25 15.11 -1.02
N VAL A 145 5.05 14.53 -1.28
CA VAL A 145 4.72 13.18 -0.82
C VAL A 145 5.62 12.15 -1.49
N ALA A 146 5.80 12.25 -2.81
CA ALA A 146 6.67 11.34 -3.55
C ALA A 146 8.13 11.42 -3.09
N GLU A 147 8.63 12.62 -2.76
CA GLU A 147 9.98 12.84 -2.22
C GLU A 147 10.15 12.19 -0.83
N GLN A 148 9.17 12.33 0.06
CA GLN A 148 9.20 11.72 1.40
C GLN A 148 9.11 10.19 1.30
N VAL A 149 8.24 9.67 0.43
CA VAL A 149 8.14 8.23 0.17
C VAL A 149 9.47 7.68 -0.35
N ALA A 150 10.15 8.39 -1.26
CA ALA A 150 11.45 7.98 -1.78
C ALA A 150 12.52 7.81 -0.69
N GLN A 151 12.47 8.60 0.39
CA GLN A 151 13.40 8.50 1.51
C GLN A 151 13.13 7.27 2.38
N LEU A 152 11.89 6.80 2.43
CA LEU A 152 11.43 5.71 3.30
C LEU A 152 11.34 4.35 2.60
N ALA A 153 11.32 4.32 1.26
CA ALA A 153 10.97 3.15 0.47
C ALA A 153 11.83 1.89 0.72
N ASN A 154 13.07 2.05 1.21
CA ASN A 154 13.97 0.93 1.54
C ASN A 154 13.92 0.50 3.02
N SER A 155 13.36 1.32 3.89
CA SER A 155 13.39 1.08 5.34
C SER A 155 12.07 0.56 5.91
N VAL A 156 10.95 0.82 5.22
CA VAL A 156 9.62 0.41 5.64
C VAL A 156 8.85 -0.25 4.49
N ARG A 157 7.72 -0.87 4.79
CA ARG A 157 6.82 -1.52 3.80
C ARG A 157 5.61 -0.67 3.43
N GLY A 158 5.50 0.51 4.01
CA GLY A 158 4.42 1.44 3.74
C GLY A 158 4.54 2.73 4.54
N VAL A 159 3.68 3.67 4.21
CA VAL A 159 3.52 4.94 4.91
C VAL A 159 2.03 5.24 5.08
N MET A 160 1.70 6.01 6.10
CA MET A 160 0.37 6.58 6.26
C MET A 160 0.36 8.04 5.79
N LEU A 161 -0.48 8.36 4.83
CA LEU A 161 -0.73 9.75 4.43
C LEU A 161 -1.84 10.32 5.31
N GLU A 162 -1.53 11.36 6.07
CA GLU A 162 -2.48 11.96 7.02
C GLU A 162 -3.77 12.38 6.32
N ARG A 163 -4.92 11.96 6.86
CA ARG A 163 -6.29 12.22 6.38
C ARG A 163 -6.60 11.69 4.96
N LEU A 164 -5.73 10.85 4.42
CA LEU A 164 -5.90 10.32 3.06
C LEU A 164 -5.93 8.80 3.04
N GLY A 165 -4.91 8.14 3.60
CA GLY A 165 -4.88 6.68 3.62
C GLY A 165 -3.47 6.11 3.49
N PRO A 166 -3.31 4.79 3.67
CA PRO A 166 -2.02 4.10 3.58
C PRO A 166 -1.56 3.95 2.13
N VAL A 167 -0.25 3.93 1.95
CA VAL A 167 0.43 3.43 0.75
C VAL A 167 1.32 2.28 1.21
N VAL A 168 1.06 1.07 0.76
CA VAL A 168 1.77 -0.15 1.17
C VAL A 168 2.40 -0.80 -0.05
N TRP A 169 3.61 -1.32 0.11
CA TRP A 169 4.35 -1.98 -0.97
C TRP A 169 5.00 -3.27 -0.52
N GLU A 170 5.06 -4.24 -1.44
CA GLU A 170 5.62 -5.56 -1.20
C GLU A 170 6.10 -6.19 -2.52
N SER A 171 6.67 -7.41 -2.43
CA SER A 171 7.22 -8.14 -3.57
C SER A 171 6.18 -8.57 -4.62
N SER A 172 4.87 -8.42 -4.33
CA SER A 172 3.76 -8.60 -5.28
C SER A 172 2.55 -7.78 -4.87
N VAL A 173 1.58 -7.59 -5.78
CA VAL A 173 0.31 -6.90 -5.50
C VAL A 173 -0.47 -7.63 -4.40
N ALA A 174 -0.55 -8.97 -4.46
CA ALA A 174 -1.22 -9.77 -3.44
C ALA A 174 -0.60 -9.56 -2.05
N LYS A 175 0.74 -9.60 -1.93
CA LYS A 175 1.40 -9.39 -0.64
C LYS A 175 1.22 -7.96 -0.10
N ALA A 176 1.25 -6.95 -0.97
CA ALA A 176 0.97 -5.57 -0.59
C ALA A 176 -0.48 -5.42 -0.09
N SER A 177 -1.45 -6.09 -0.72
CA SER A 177 -2.84 -6.06 -0.25
C SER A 177 -2.99 -6.75 1.10
N TYR A 178 -2.33 -7.90 1.35
CA TYR A 178 -2.39 -8.59 2.64
C TYR A 178 -1.79 -7.75 3.77
N ALA A 179 -0.68 -7.06 3.52
CA ALA A 179 -0.08 -6.16 4.50
C ALA A 179 -0.99 -4.95 4.78
N LEU A 180 -1.64 -4.39 3.75
CA LEU A 180 -2.62 -3.31 3.91
C LEU A 180 -3.84 -3.76 4.71
N GLU A 181 -4.36 -4.95 4.46
CA GLU A 181 -5.49 -5.52 5.19
C GLU A 181 -5.16 -5.71 6.67
N GLU A 182 -3.98 -6.28 6.97
CA GLU A 182 -3.51 -6.44 8.36
C GLU A 182 -3.35 -5.09 9.06
N LEU A 183 -2.82 -4.08 8.36
CA LEU A 183 -2.68 -2.73 8.90
C LEU A 183 -4.03 -2.09 9.23
N GLU A 184 -5.02 -2.21 8.34
CA GLU A 184 -6.38 -1.69 8.56
C GLU A 184 -7.08 -2.40 9.72
N GLU A 185 -6.96 -3.75 9.81
CA GLU A 185 -7.52 -4.50 10.94
C GLU A 185 -6.83 -4.14 12.26
N THR A 186 -5.52 -3.93 12.26
CA THR A 186 -4.80 -3.46 13.46
C THR A 186 -5.28 -2.08 13.90
N ALA A 187 -5.48 -1.15 12.95
CA ALA A 187 -6.06 0.17 13.24
C ALA A 187 -7.48 0.06 13.80
N ARG A 188 -8.28 -0.84 13.26
CA ARG A 188 -9.63 -1.14 13.76
C ARG A 188 -9.59 -1.64 15.20
N LEU A 189 -8.76 -2.63 15.51
CA LEU A 189 -8.58 -3.15 16.88
C LEU A 189 -8.19 -2.02 17.84
N TRP A 190 -7.19 -1.21 17.45
CA TRP A 190 -6.74 -0.08 18.24
C TRP A 190 -7.87 0.93 18.53
N LEU A 191 -8.65 1.31 17.51
CA LEU A 191 -9.72 2.28 17.64
C LEU A 191 -10.93 1.77 18.44
N MET A 192 -11.24 0.47 18.35
CA MET A 192 -12.37 -0.16 19.04
C MET A 192 -12.07 -0.49 20.50
N SER A 193 -10.81 -0.62 20.88
CA SER A 193 -10.42 -0.99 22.25
C SER A 193 -10.53 0.20 23.20
N ASN A 194 -11.14 -0.03 24.37
CA ASN A 194 -11.26 0.94 25.44
C ASN A 194 -11.18 0.22 26.81
N PRO A 195 -10.12 0.41 27.63
CA PRO A 195 -8.95 1.26 27.35
C PRO A 195 -8.12 0.74 26.14
N ARG A 196 -7.23 1.59 25.63
CA ARG A 196 -6.27 1.18 24.59
C ARG A 196 -5.42 0.00 25.09
N PRO A 197 -5.15 -1.01 24.24
CA PRO A 197 -4.34 -2.15 24.63
C PRO A 197 -2.87 -1.75 24.82
N GLU A 198 -2.19 -2.42 25.74
CA GLU A 198 -0.75 -2.31 25.85
C GLU A 198 -0.06 -2.97 24.63
N PRO A 199 1.09 -2.45 24.20
CA PRO A 199 1.91 -3.09 23.18
C PRO A 199 2.36 -4.50 23.61
N LEU A 200 2.71 -5.33 22.63
CA LEU A 200 3.42 -6.58 22.89
C LEU A 200 4.68 -6.29 23.72
N GLU A 201 4.95 -7.15 24.72
CA GLU A 201 6.13 -7.06 25.54
C GLU A 201 7.41 -7.31 24.71
N GLN A 202 8.52 -6.74 25.14
CA GLN A 202 9.81 -6.86 24.46
C GLN A 202 10.22 -8.33 24.23
N ALA A 203 9.95 -9.21 25.17
CA ALA A 203 10.25 -10.64 25.03
C ALA A 203 9.50 -11.29 23.86
N ALA A 204 8.24 -10.93 23.63
CA ALA A 204 7.47 -11.41 22.49
C ALA A 204 7.99 -10.85 21.15
N LEU A 205 8.43 -9.59 21.12
CA LEU A 205 9.05 -8.99 19.94
C LEU A 205 10.40 -9.66 19.62
N ASP A 206 11.19 -9.98 20.62
CA ASP A 206 12.46 -10.68 20.47
C ASP A 206 12.25 -12.10 19.94
N GLU A 207 11.26 -12.84 20.47
CA GLU A 207 10.89 -14.18 19.97
C GLU A 207 10.47 -14.13 18.48
N LEU A 208 9.63 -13.14 18.09
CA LEU A 208 9.22 -12.94 16.68
C LEU A 208 10.43 -12.63 15.79
N ARG A 209 11.35 -11.82 16.27
CA ARG A 209 12.58 -11.47 15.56
C ARG A 209 13.48 -12.69 15.35
N GLU A 210 13.70 -13.49 16.39
CA GLU A 210 14.52 -14.69 16.33
C GLU A 210 13.90 -15.79 15.47
N THR A 211 12.58 -15.99 15.58
CA THR A 211 11.90 -17.09 14.89
C THR A 211 11.63 -16.81 13.42
N PHE A 212 11.26 -15.58 13.08
CA PHE A 212 10.78 -15.21 11.74
C PHE A 212 11.69 -14.21 11.00
N GLY A 213 12.78 -13.75 11.62
CA GLY A 213 13.72 -12.81 11.00
C GLY A 213 13.10 -11.43 10.72
N VAL A 214 12.10 -11.03 11.50
CA VAL A 214 11.42 -9.74 11.31
C VAL A 214 12.27 -8.60 11.91
N HIS A 215 12.16 -7.44 11.29
CA HIS A 215 12.79 -6.21 11.79
C HIS A 215 11.71 -5.32 12.42
N TRP A 216 11.77 -5.26 13.76
CA TRP A 216 10.90 -4.40 14.54
C TRP A 216 11.71 -3.64 15.58
#